data_c2a409cc57de964d2cd3bf0c42f1fb99
#
_entry.id   c2a409cc57de964d2cd3bf0c42f1fb99
#
_cell.length_a   1.000
_cell.length_b   1.000
_cell.length_c   1.000
_cell.angle_alpha   90.00
_cell.angle_beta   90.00
_cell.angle_gamma   90.00
#
_symmetry.space_group_name_H-M   'P 1'
#
loop_
_entity.id
_entity.type
_entity.pdbx_description
1 polymer ?
#
loop_
_entity_poly.entity_id
_entity_poly.type
_entity_poly.pdbx_seq_one_letter_code
_entity_poly.pdbx_strand_id
1 'polypeptide(L)'
;MIKIEQAIIVEGKYDKIKLSSIIDAVIITTDGFNIFKDKEKLELIKYYAEKTGIIIMTDSDSAGFLIRNHIRGAIKNGKIINVYIPDIMGKEKRKIKPVSYTHLRAHETL
;
A
#
# COMPACT_ATOMS: atom_id res chain seq x y z
N MET A 1 -2.20 -7.14 -18.50
CA MET A 1 -2.18 -6.64 -17.13
C MET A 1 -2.28 -7.74 -16.13
N ILE A 2 -1.65 -7.58 -15.02
CA ILE A 2 -1.73 -8.55 -13.95
C ILE A 2 -3.02 -8.32 -13.19
N LYS A 3 -3.84 -9.35 -13.05
CA LYS A 3 -5.09 -9.22 -12.34
C LYS A 3 -4.92 -9.63 -10.89
N ILE A 4 -5.36 -8.76 -9.99
CA ILE A 4 -5.25 -9.01 -8.55
C ILE A 4 -6.63 -8.83 -7.94
N GLU A 5 -7.07 -9.82 -7.19
CA GLU A 5 -8.42 -9.78 -6.62
C GLU A 5 -8.51 -8.91 -5.38
N GLN A 6 -7.47 -8.83 -4.62
CA GLN A 6 -7.47 -7.99 -3.44
C GLN A 6 -7.48 -6.51 -3.81
N ALA A 7 -8.09 -5.69 -3.00
CA ALA A 7 -8.01 -4.26 -3.19
C ALA A 7 -6.66 -3.78 -2.69
N ILE A 8 -6.05 -2.86 -3.41
CA ILE A 8 -4.73 -2.36 -3.07
C ILE A 8 -4.87 -0.97 -2.49
N ILE A 9 -4.30 -0.76 -1.32
CA ILE A 9 -4.37 0.51 -0.63
C ILE A 9 -3.02 1.21 -0.77
N VAL A 10 -3.03 2.40 -1.37
CA VAL A 10 -1.80 3.18 -1.57
C VAL A 10 -1.98 4.55 -0.98
N GLU A 11 -0.90 5.31 -0.85
CA GLU A 11 -0.97 6.59 -0.17
C GLU A 11 -1.49 7.70 -1.05
N GLY A 12 -1.04 7.80 -2.27
CA GLY A 12 -1.39 8.93 -3.10
C GLY A 12 -1.83 8.56 -4.50
N LYS A 13 -2.37 9.55 -5.20
CA LYS A 13 -2.91 9.27 -6.52
C LYS A 13 -1.85 8.95 -7.56
N TYR A 14 -0.62 9.39 -7.36
CA TYR A 14 0.44 9.03 -8.29
C TYR A 14 0.76 7.55 -8.20
N ASP A 15 0.72 7.01 -6.98
CA ASP A 15 0.91 5.59 -6.83
C ASP A 15 -0.20 4.82 -7.51
N LYS A 16 -1.41 5.32 -7.38
CA LYS A 16 -2.54 4.68 -8.02
C LYS A 16 -2.41 4.70 -9.53
N ILE A 17 -1.99 5.82 -10.09
CA ILE A 17 -1.83 5.93 -11.53
C ILE A 17 -0.77 4.96 -12.03
N LYS A 18 0.36 4.88 -11.34
CA LYS A 18 1.41 3.98 -11.74
C LYS A 18 0.98 2.52 -11.70
N LEU A 19 0.33 2.14 -10.61
CA LEU A 19 -0.13 0.76 -10.49
C LEU A 19 -1.20 0.43 -11.50
N SER A 20 -2.08 1.37 -11.77
CA SER A 20 -3.18 1.13 -12.70
C SER A 20 -2.70 0.79 -14.09
N SER A 21 -1.48 1.21 -14.42
CA SER A 21 -0.97 0.95 -15.76
C SER A 21 -0.46 -0.48 -15.92
N ILE A 22 -0.26 -1.19 -14.83
CA ILE A 22 0.27 -2.55 -14.91
C ILE A 22 -0.58 -3.59 -14.18
N ILE A 23 -1.47 -3.14 -13.31
CA ILE A 23 -2.27 -4.04 -12.50
C ILE A 23 -3.74 -3.73 -12.68
N ASP A 24 -4.53 -4.78 -12.85
CA ASP A 24 -5.98 -4.66 -12.92
C ASP A 24 -6.53 -5.05 -11.55
N ALA A 25 -6.82 -4.05 -10.74
CA ALA A 25 -7.34 -4.28 -9.39
C ALA A 25 -8.02 -3.01 -8.91
N VAL A 26 -8.77 -3.14 -7.82
CA VAL A 26 -9.33 -1.97 -7.17
C VAL A 26 -8.19 -1.32 -6.39
N ILE A 27 -7.94 -0.05 -6.64
CA ILE A 27 -6.87 0.66 -5.96
C ILE A 27 -7.48 1.84 -5.23
N ILE A 28 -7.27 1.89 -3.93
CA ILE A 28 -7.83 2.92 -3.07
C ILE A 28 -6.70 3.77 -2.49
N THR A 29 -6.82 5.08 -2.58
CA THR A 29 -5.79 5.96 -2.02
C THR A 29 -6.23 6.41 -0.64
N THR A 30 -5.28 6.54 0.27
CA THR A 30 -5.57 7.08 1.60
C THR A 30 -5.47 8.59 1.59
N ASP A 31 -4.80 9.14 0.59
CA ASP A 31 -4.56 10.58 0.51
C ASP A 31 -3.83 11.06 1.75
N GLY A 32 -2.79 10.32 2.09
CA GLY A 32 -1.98 10.65 3.23
C GLY A 32 -2.79 10.54 4.52
N PHE A 33 -2.70 11.54 5.36
CA PHE A 33 -3.38 11.49 6.65
C PHE A 33 -4.87 11.77 6.58
N ASN A 34 -5.40 12.04 5.40
CA ASN A 34 -6.85 12.24 5.28
C ASN A 34 -7.63 11.01 5.67
N ILE A 35 -7.01 9.85 5.58
CA ILE A 35 -7.69 8.60 5.96
C ILE A 35 -8.13 8.62 7.41
N PHE A 36 -7.47 9.40 8.26
CA PHE A 36 -7.85 9.47 9.67
C PHE A 36 -9.19 10.16 9.87
N LYS A 37 -9.63 10.95 8.92
CA LYS A 37 -10.91 11.65 8.99
C LYS A 37 -11.97 11.08 8.08
N ASP A 38 -11.57 10.28 7.11
CA ASP A 38 -12.49 9.82 6.07
C ASP A 38 -13.09 8.48 6.47
N LYS A 39 -14.19 8.55 7.18
CA LYS A 39 -14.83 7.35 7.69
C LYS A 39 -15.44 6.51 6.58
N GLU A 40 -15.93 7.15 5.54
CA GLU A 40 -16.52 6.40 4.44
C GLU A 40 -15.47 5.58 3.71
N LYS A 41 -14.31 6.18 3.50
CA LYS A 41 -13.25 5.46 2.83
C LYS A 41 -12.77 4.30 3.70
N LEU A 42 -12.69 4.50 5.00
CA LEU A 42 -12.29 3.44 5.89
C LEU A 42 -13.29 2.29 5.85
N GLU A 43 -14.58 2.59 5.77
CA GLU A 43 -15.58 1.53 5.67
C GLU A 43 -15.44 0.78 4.37
N LEU A 44 -15.11 1.48 3.29
CA LEU A 44 -14.88 0.82 2.01
C LEU A 44 -13.70 -0.14 2.11
N ILE A 45 -12.63 0.30 2.75
CA ILE A 45 -11.46 -0.55 2.93
C ILE A 45 -11.81 -1.79 3.76
N LYS A 46 -12.60 -1.60 4.81
CA LYS A 46 -13.02 -2.72 5.64
C LYS A 46 -13.86 -3.70 4.83
N TYR A 47 -14.71 -3.20 3.97
CA TYR A 47 -15.54 -4.05 3.14
C TYR A 47 -14.67 -4.96 2.27
N TYR A 48 -13.67 -4.39 1.62
CA TYR A 48 -12.81 -5.19 0.77
C TYR A 48 -11.94 -6.14 1.57
N ALA A 49 -11.53 -5.72 2.77
CA ALA A 49 -10.71 -6.60 3.61
C ALA A 49 -11.48 -7.87 3.93
N GLU A 50 -12.77 -7.75 4.16
CA GLU A 50 -13.58 -8.91 4.49
C GLU A 50 -13.97 -9.71 3.26
N LYS A 51 -14.14 -9.06 2.13
CA LYS A 51 -14.59 -9.74 0.94
C LYS A 51 -13.46 -10.46 0.20
N THR A 52 -12.44 -9.73 -0.17
CA THR A 52 -11.35 -10.31 -0.94
C THR A 52 -10.00 -10.21 -0.25
N GLY A 53 -9.92 -9.42 0.78
CA GLY A 53 -8.64 -9.08 1.39
C GLY A 53 -8.11 -7.80 0.80
N ILE A 54 -7.17 -7.19 1.47
CA ILE A 54 -6.53 -5.98 0.98
C ILE A 54 -5.02 -6.11 1.05
N ILE A 55 -4.36 -5.34 0.20
CA ILE A 55 -2.91 -5.25 0.19
C ILE A 55 -2.59 -3.79 0.52
N ILE A 56 -1.88 -3.55 1.61
CA ILE A 56 -1.50 -2.20 1.98
C ILE A 56 -0.09 -1.96 1.50
N MET A 57 0.08 -1.00 0.60
CA MET A 57 1.37 -0.64 0.05
C MET A 57 1.69 0.79 0.45
N THR A 58 2.60 0.95 1.38
CA THR A 58 3.01 2.27 1.83
C THR A 58 4.51 2.33 1.92
N ASP A 59 5.03 3.55 1.99
CA ASP A 59 6.45 3.75 2.20
C ASP A 59 6.82 3.27 3.60
N SER A 60 8.09 2.96 3.76
CA SER A 60 8.59 2.51 5.05
C SER A 60 9.00 3.69 5.92
N ASP A 61 8.14 4.67 6.04
CA ASP A 61 8.45 5.83 6.88
C ASP A 61 7.42 5.92 8.00
N SER A 62 7.59 6.92 8.85
CA SER A 62 6.72 7.08 10.00
C SER A 62 5.27 7.28 9.60
N ALA A 63 5.06 8.07 8.58
CA ALA A 63 3.70 8.33 8.11
C ALA A 63 3.05 7.06 7.61
N GLY A 64 3.81 6.28 6.85
CA GLY A 64 3.29 5.02 6.33
C GLY A 64 2.91 4.07 7.45
N PHE A 65 3.70 4.01 8.51
CA PHE A 65 3.38 3.16 9.64
C PHE A 65 2.13 3.61 10.35
N LEU A 66 1.94 4.91 10.51
CA LEU A 66 0.75 5.42 11.18
C LEU A 66 -0.51 5.11 10.37
N ILE A 67 -0.45 5.30 9.08
CA ILE A 67 -1.58 5.02 8.22
C ILE A 67 -1.90 3.53 8.24
N ARG A 68 -0.88 2.72 8.14
CA ARG A 68 -1.05 1.27 8.14
C ARG A 68 -1.66 0.78 9.44
N ASN A 69 -1.17 1.30 10.55
CA ASN A 69 -1.69 0.89 11.85
C ASN A 69 -3.13 1.34 12.04
N HIS A 70 -3.48 2.51 11.51
CA HIS A 70 -4.86 2.98 11.60
C HIS A 70 -5.81 2.03 10.87
N ILE A 71 -5.41 1.63 9.67
CA ILE A 71 -6.23 0.72 8.89
C ILE A 71 -6.34 -0.64 9.56
N ARG A 72 -5.21 -1.17 10.01
CA ARG A 72 -5.21 -2.47 10.67
C ARG A 72 -6.05 -2.46 11.93
N GLY A 73 -5.98 -1.36 12.68
CA GLY A 73 -6.75 -1.27 13.91
C GLY A 73 -8.25 -1.23 13.68
N ALA A 74 -8.67 -0.75 12.53
CA ALA A 74 -10.09 -0.65 12.20
C ALA A 74 -10.67 -1.96 11.68
N ILE A 75 -9.83 -2.83 11.17
CA ILE A 75 -10.30 -4.07 10.55
C ILE A 75 -10.26 -5.19 11.56
N LYS A 76 -11.42 -5.71 11.90
CA LYS A 76 -11.50 -6.78 12.88
C LYS A 76 -11.54 -8.14 12.21
N ASN A 77 -12.26 -8.22 11.11
CA ASN A 77 -12.35 -9.46 10.37
C ASN A 77 -11.93 -9.17 8.94
N GLY A 78 -10.95 -9.87 8.46
CA GLY A 78 -10.51 -9.64 7.10
C GLY A 78 -9.06 -10.00 6.95
N LYS A 79 -8.61 -10.06 5.72
CA LYS A 79 -7.25 -10.42 5.41
C LYS A 79 -6.47 -9.21 4.98
N ILE A 80 -5.34 -8.98 5.60
CA ILE A 80 -4.48 -7.86 5.31
C ILE A 80 -3.10 -8.36 4.93
N ILE A 81 -2.63 -7.95 3.77
CA ILE A 81 -1.29 -8.26 3.31
C ILE A 81 -0.51 -6.95 3.32
N ASN A 82 0.60 -6.92 4.03
CA ASN A 82 1.40 -5.72 4.11
C ASN A 82 2.57 -5.78 3.15
N VAL A 83 2.70 -4.75 2.32
CA VAL A 83 3.80 -4.63 1.40
C VAL A 83 4.45 -3.29 1.69
N TYR A 84 5.76 -3.30 1.92
CA TYR A 84 6.49 -2.10 2.23
C TYR A 84 7.30 -1.66 1.02
N ILE A 85 7.18 -0.38 0.68
CA ILE A 85 7.96 0.19 -0.39
C ILE A 85 9.15 0.84 0.26
N PRO A 86 10.36 0.39 -0.06
CA PRO A 86 11.55 0.96 0.60
C PRO A 86 11.72 2.41 0.25
N ASP A 87 12.15 3.21 1.20
CA ASP A 87 12.45 4.61 0.95
C ASP A 87 13.42 4.78 -0.19
N ILE A 88 14.34 3.88 -0.27
CA ILE A 88 15.33 3.91 -1.32
C ILE A 88 14.70 4.00 -2.69
N MET A 89 13.65 3.23 -2.92
CA MET A 89 12.99 3.28 -4.21
C MET A 89 12.30 4.62 -4.40
N GLY A 90 11.75 5.15 -3.36
CA GLY A 90 11.00 6.39 -3.44
C GLY A 90 11.85 7.57 -3.74
N LYS A 91 12.97 7.73 -3.04
CA LYS A 91 13.76 8.90 -3.24
C LYS A 91 14.92 8.72 -4.15
N GLU A 92 15.25 7.54 -4.42
CA GLU A 92 16.44 7.28 -5.15
C GLU A 92 16.29 6.87 -6.54
N LYS A 93 15.20 7.14 -7.11
CA LYS A 93 15.09 6.85 -8.49
C LYS A 93 16.16 7.56 -9.23
N ARG A 94 16.66 8.63 -8.70
CA ARG A 94 17.72 9.36 -9.38
C ARG A 94 19.08 8.81 -9.08
N LYS A 95 19.19 7.92 -8.13
CA LYS A 95 20.48 7.35 -7.82
C LYS A 95 20.36 5.89 -7.64
N ILE A 96 19.98 5.22 -8.60
CA ILE A 96 19.82 3.79 -8.53
C ILE A 96 21.13 3.15 -8.24
N LYS A 97 21.20 2.40 -7.19
CA LYS A 97 22.41 1.73 -6.84
C LYS A 97 22.21 0.26 -6.75
N PRO A 98 23.15 -0.51 -7.25
CA PRO A 98 23.03 -1.96 -7.18
C PRO A 98 22.88 -2.47 -5.77
N VAL A 99 23.50 -1.77 -4.86
CA VAL A 99 23.43 -2.15 -3.47
C VAL A 99 22.00 -2.05 -2.96
N SER A 100 21.26 -1.12 -3.46
CA SER A 100 19.87 -0.98 -3.05
C SER A 100 19.06 -2.16 -3.52
N TYR A 101 19.34 -2.63 -4.68
CA TYR A 101 18.65 -3.80 -5.17
C TYR A 101 18.94 -5.02 -4.36
N THR A 102 20.18 -5.18 -3.97
CA THR A 102 20.53 -6.32 -3.16
C THR A 102 19.76 -6.28 -1.87
N HIS A 103 19.65 -5.11 -1.30
CA HIS A 103 18.93 -4.95 -0.06
C HIS A 103 17.46 -5.29 -0.24
N LEU A 104 16.89 -4.86 -1.34
CA LEU A 104 15.51 -5.15 -1.61
C LEU A 104 15.26 -6.63 -1.70
N ARG A 105 16.14 -7.32 -2.37
CA ARG A 105 15.96 -8.73 -2.51
C ARG A 105 16.00 -9.45 -1.21
N ALA A 106 16.75 -8.95 -0.30
CA ALA A 106 16.82 -9.57 1.01
C ALA A 106 15.48 -9.47 1.71
N HIS A 107 14.74 -8.43 1.41
CA HIS A 107 13.46 -8.24 2.04
C HIS A 107 12.31 -8.87 1.32
N GLU A 108 12.49 -9.14 0.08
CA GLU A 108 11.35 -9.56 -0.65
C GLU A 108 10.97 -10.96 -0.38
N THR A 109 11.71 -11.61 0.38
CA THR A 109 11.28 -12.90 0.81
C THR A 109 10.07 -12.75 1.68
N LEU A 110 9.73 -11.59 1.98
CA LEU A 110 8.56 -11.32 2.79
C LEU A 110 7.27 -11.87 2.21
#